data_3e7de2f980dca6670bf9bff71386f862
#
_entry.id   3e7de2f980dca6670bf9bff71386f862
#
_cell.length_a   1.000
_cell.length_b   1.000
_cell.length_c   1.000
_cell.angle_alpha   90.00
_cell.angle_beta   90.00
_cell.angle_gamma   90.00
#
_symmetry.space_group_name_H-M   'P 1'
#
loop_
_entity.id
_entity.type
_entity.pdbx_description
1 polymer ?
#
loop_
_entity_poly.entity_id
_entity_poly.type
_entity_poly.pdbx_seq_one_letter_code
_entity_poly.pdbx_strand_id
1 'polypeptide(L)'
;MSSWRERLSAPEGNALQPRTLAEVYGMDRLLVEQHRGIIGYSTVCIRIAATYGTLSVEGEDLRLCCMSRSQLVIRGKLRAVKMEGDC
;
A
#
# COMPACT_ATOMS: atom_id res chain seq x y z
N MET A 1 -9.75 24.44 2.53
CA MET A 1 -10.70 23.75 3.22
C MET A 1 -10.10 22.72 4.15
N SER A 2 -10.57 22.76 5.30
CA SER A 2 -10.10 21.83 6.24
C SER A 2 -10.57 20.51 5.78
N SER A 3 -9.71 19.70 5.51
CA SER A 3 -10.08 18.48 4.94
C SER A 3 -10.37 17.47 6.03
N TRP A 4 -11.18 16.51 5.65
CA TRP A 4 -11.39 15.39 6.51
C TRP A 4 -10.07 14.73 6.86
N ARG A 5 -9.08 14.90 6.00
CA ARG A 5 -7.78 14.32 6.24
C ARG A 5 -7.14 14.94 7.48
N GLU A 6 -7.28 16.22 7.64
CA GLU A 6 -6.73 16.84 8.83
C GLU A 6 -7.43 16.37 10.07
N ARG A 7 -8.70 16.13 9.97
CA ARG A 7 -9.41 15.60 11.11
C ARG A 7 -9.00 14.20 11.46
N LEU A 8 -8.79 13.40 10.44
CA LEU A 8 -8.36 12.04 10.69
C LEU A 8 -6.98 11.97 11.29
N SER A 9 -6.16 12.94 10.96
CA SER A 9 -4.83 12.93 11.51
C SER A 9 -4.75 13.75 12.78
N ALA A 10 -5.89 14.14 13.31
CA ALA A 10 -5.86 14.87 14.56
C ALA A 10 -5.15 14.05 15.60
N PRO A 11 -4.68 14.66 16.58
CA PRO A 11 -3.71 14.05 17.46
C PRO A 11 -4.28 13.06 18.43
N GLU A 12 -4.79 12.07 17.94
CA GLU A 12 -4.97 10.92 18.74
C GLU A 12 -3.62 10.31 18.87
N GLY A 13 -3.25 9.85 19.89
CA GLY A 13 -1.93 9.36 20.12
C GLY A 13 -1.37 8.52 19.00
N ASN A 14 -2.21 7.89 18.24
CA ASN A 14 -1.71 7.04 17.18
C ASN A 14 -1.17 7.84 16.01
N ALA A 15 -1.31 9.14 16.00
CA ALA A 15 -0.72 9.93 14.95
C ALA A 15 0.79 9.79 14.91
N LEU A 16 1.38 9.32 15.95
CA LEU A 16 2.81 9.16 15.99
C LEU A 16 3.28 7.88 15.33
N GLN A 17 2.38 7.02 14.97
CA GLN A 17 2.77 5.75 14.38
C GLN A 17 2.47 5.76 12.90
N PRO A 18 3.50 5.61 12.08
CA PRO A 18 3.26 5.58 10.64
C PRO A 18 2.40 4.39 10.27
N ARG A 19 1.55 4.59 9.32
CA ARG A 19 0.70 3.54 8.81
C ARG A 19 1.01 3.30 7.36
N THR A 20 0.80 2.07 6.94
CA THR A 20 0.97 1.73 5.55
C THR A 20 -0.09 2.45 4.72
N LEU A 21 0.35 3.13 3.69
CA LEU A 21 -0.53 3.84 2.79
C LEU A 21 -0.35 3.28 1.39
N ALA A 22 -1.45 3.17 0.68
CA ALA A 22 -1.42 2.72 -0.70
C ALA A 22 -2.12 3.75 -1.55
N GLU A 23 -1.44 4.22 -2.59
CA GLU A 23 -1.99 5.22 -3.49
C GLU A 23 -1.98 4.68 -4.90
N VAL A 24 -3.13 4.71 -5.54
CA VAL A 24 -3.30 4.19 -6.88
C VAL A 24 -3.29 5.35 -7.85
N TYR A 25 -2.46 5.24 -8.87
CA TYR A 25 -2.38 6.24 -9.92
C TYR A 25 -2.84 5.61 -11.23
N GLY A 26 -4.03 5.97 -11.64
CA GLY A 26 -4.61 5.36 -12.82
C GLY A 26 -4.86 3.89 -12.60
N MET A 27 -4.57 3.10 -13.61
CA MET A 27 -4.74 1.65 -13.50
C MET A 27 -3.41 0.93 -13.67
N ASP A 28 -2.32 1.67 -13.62
CA ASP A 28 -1.03 1.07 -13.95
C ASP A 28 0.06 1.35 -12.94
N ARG A 29 -0.25 1.99 -11.82
CA ARG A 29 0.80 2.27 -10.85
C ARG A 29 0.22 2.32 -9.45
N LEU A 30 0.94 1.75 -8.51
CA LEU A 30 0.58 1.78 -7.11
C LEU A 30 1.81 2.15 -6.31
N LEU A 31 1.67 3.14 -5.46
CA LEU A 31 2.72 3.51 -4.52
C LEU A 31 2.30 3.05 -3.14
N VAL A 32 3.19 2.34 -2.47
CA VAL A 32 2.94 1.89 -1.10
C VAL A 32 3.99 2.51 -0.20
N GLU A 33 3.54 3.18 0.84
CA GLU A 33 4.43 3.80 1.81
C GLU A 33 4.30 3.13 3.15
N GLN A 34 5.39 3.05 3.87
CA GLN A 34 5.44 2.46 5.20
C GLN A 34 5.05 0.99 5.16
N HIS A 35 5.54 0.28 4.16
CA HIS A 35 5.30 -1.15 4.10
C HIS A 35 6.18 -1.86 5.11
N ARG A 36 5.81 -3.08 5.42
CA ARG A 36 6.55 -3.90 6.37
C ARG A 36 7.26 -5.05 5.69
N GLY A 37 7.37 -5.01 4.37
CA GLY A 37 8.07 -6.03 3.63
C GLY A 37 7.15 -6.72 2.64
N ILE A 38 7.73 -7.52 1.78
CA ILE A 38 6.98 -8.24 0.77
C ILE A 38 6.82 -9.66 1.24
N ILE A 39 5.57 -10.14 1.22
CA ILE A 39 5.24 -11.49 1.63
C ILE A 39 5.34 -12.43 0.45
N GLY A 40 4.85 -12.00 -0.70
CA GLY A 40 4.87 -12.83 -1.89
C GLY A 40 4.90 -11.99 -3.13
N TYR A 41 5.46 -12.52 -4.20
CA TYR A 41 5.64 -11.77 -5.42
C TYR A 41 5.45 -12.66 -6.63
N SER A 42 4.60 -12.22 -7.53
CA SER A 42 4.49 -12.82 -8.85
C SER A 42 4.01 -11.73 -9.79
N THR A 43 3.93 -12.07 -11.08
CA THR A 43 3.47 -11.07 -12.04
C THR A 43 1.96 -10.85 -12.00
N VAL A 44 1.24 -11.67 -11.26
CA VAL A 44 -0.21 -11.54 -11.17
C VAL A 44 -0.67 -11.20 -9.76
N CYS A 45 0.18 -11.31 -8.77
CA CYS A 45 -0.19 -11.01 -7.40
C CYS A 45 1.03 -10.66 -6.57
N ILE A 46 0.99 -9.52 -5.93
CA ILE A 46 2.04 -9.10 -5.02
C ILE A 46 1.39 -8.88 -3.66
N ARG A 47 1.95 -9.53 -2.64
CA ARG A 47 1.41 -9.41 -1.30
C ARG A 47 2.42 -8.70 -0.42
N ILE A 48 1.95 -7.73 0.31
CA ILE A 48 2.79 -6.82 1.06
C ILE A 48 2.33 -6.81 2.51
N ALA A 49 3.27 -6.92 3.41
CA ALA A 49 2.93 -6.79 4.83
C ALA A 49 2.68 -5.32 5.13
N ALA A 50 1.59 -5.06 5.79
CA ALA A 50 1.17 -3.71 6.11
C ALA A 50 0.95 -3.59 7.61
N THR A 51 0.79 -2.37 8.08
CA THR A 51 0.58 -2.16 9.50
C THR A 51 -0.76 -2.68 9.98
N TYR A 52 -1.69 -2.91 9.06
CA TYR A 52 -3.03 -3.40 9.40
C TYR A 52 -3.26 -4.84 8.94
N GLY A 53 -2.25 -5.50 8.45
CA GLY A 53 -2.41 -6.87 7.96
C GLY A 53 -1.67 -7.05 6.66
N THR A 54 -2.38 -7.49 5.63
CA THR A 54 -1.77 -7.76 4.34
C THR A 54 -2.45 -6.94 3.26
N LEU A 55 -1.63 -6.40 2.39
CA LEU A 55 -2.10 -5.68 1.22
C LEU A 55 -1.84 -6.59 0.02
N SER A 56 -2.88 -6.98 -0.70
CA SER A 56 -2.75 -7.85 -1.87
C SER A 56 -3.05 -7.05 -3.12
N VAL A 57 -2.13 -7.07 -4.06
CA VAL A 57 -2.27 -6.36 -5.32
C VAL A 57 -2.37 -7.39 -6.42
N GLU A 58 -3.46 -7.39 -7.15
CA GLU A 58 -3.71 -8.36 -8.20
C GLU A 58 -3.77 -7.68 -9.54
N GLY A 59 -3.26 -8.33 -10.56
CA GLY A 59 -3.27 -7.76 -11.88
C GLY A 59 -2.54 -8.61 -12.88
N GLU A 60 -1.96 -7.95 -13.90
CA GLU A 60 -1.21 -8.62 -14.94
C GLU A 60 0.08 -7.85 -15.16
N ASP A 61 1.13 -8.59 -15.45
CA ASP A 61 2.44 -8.01 -15.70
C ASP A 61 2.88 -7.08 -14.60
N LEU A 62 2.61 -7.47 -13.38
CA LEU A 62 2.98 -6.64 -12.24
C LEU A 62 4.49 -6.66 -12.04
N ARG A 63 5.06 -5.52 -11.74
CA ARG A 63 6.48 -5.36 -11.53
C ARG A 63 6.75 -4.45 -10.36
N LEU A 64 7.78 -4.81 -9.62
CA LEU A 64 8.24 -3.97 -8.55
C LEU A 64 9.30 -3.05 -9.13
N CYS A 65 8.98 -1.79 -9.29
CA CYS A 65 9.86 -0.87 -9.99
C CYS A 65 10.86 -0.19 -9.09
N CYS A 66 10.43 0.15 -7.90
CA CYS A 66 11.31 0.79 -6.93
C CYS A 66 10.97 0.25 -5.57
N MET A 67 11.96 0.07 -4.76
CA MET A 67 11.73 -0.39 -3.41
C MET A 67 12.78 0.18 -2.49
N SER A 68 12.33 0.75 -1.40
CA SER A 68 13.24 1.19 -0.35
C SER A 68 12.71 0.62 0.95
N ARG A 69 13.31 1.03 2.04
CA ARG A 69 12.89 0.57 3.34
C ARG A 69 11.44 0.85 3.64
N SER A 70 10.96 2.00 3.18
CA SER A 70 9.63 2.43 3.54
C SER A 70 8.70 2.58 2.37
N GLN A 71 9.19 2.52 1.15
CA GLN A 71 8.36 2.77 -0.03
C GLN A 71 8.59 1.72 -1.08
N LEU A 72 7.55 1.43 -1.83
CA LEU A 72 7.72 0.61 -3.03
C LEU A 72 6.71 1.05 -4.07
N VAL A 73 7.07 0.82 -5.33
CA VAL A 73 6.21 1.18 -6.44
C VAL A 73 5.98 -0.06 -7.28
N ILE A 74 4.72 -0.35 -7.52
CA ILE A 74 4.31 -1.48 -8.36
C ILE A 74 3.75 -0.90 -9.64
N ARG A 75 4.17 -1.44 -10.76
CA ARG A 75 3.64 -1.09 -12.06
C ARG A 75 3.11 -2.31 -12.75
N GLY A 76 2.21 -2.09 -13.69
CA GLY A 76 1.59 -3.16 -14.42
C GLY A 76 0.13 -2.85 -14.60
N LYS A 77 -0.65 -3.84 -14.98
CA LYS A 77 -2.07 -3.65 -15.15
C LYS A 77 -2.76 -4.04 -13.85
N LEU A 78 -3.16 -3.05 -13.10
CA LEU A 78 -3.78 -3.29 -11.79
C LEU A 78 -5.23 -3.68 -11.97
N ARG A 79 -5.65 -4.70 -11.25
CA ARG A 79 -7.04 -5.14 -11.29
C ARG A 79 -7.72 -5.00 -9.94
N ALA A 80 -7.01 -5.28 -8.88
CA ALA A 80 -7.61 -5.21 -7.56
C ALA A 80 -6.54 -4.94 -6.53
N VAL A 81 -6.90 -4.17 -5.53
CA VAL A 81 -6.06 -3.94 -4.37
C VAL A 81 -6.91 -4.28 -3.18
N LYS A 82 -6.49 -5.27 -2.41
CA LYS A 82 -7.27 -5.77 -1.29
C LYS A 82 -6.52 -5.58 0.00
N MET A 83 -7.22 -5.18 1.01
CA MET A 83 -6.65 -5.06 2.34
C MET A 83 -7.23 -6.16 3.20
N GLU A 84 -6.36 -7.01 3.73
CA GLU A 84 -6.78 -8.12 4.57
C GLU A 84 -6.27 -7.84 5.96
N GLY A 85 -7.16 -7.46 6.82
CA GLY A 85 -6.77 -7.13 8.17
C GLY A 85 -6.62 -8.36 9.02
N ASP A 86 -5.94 -8.19 10.12
CA ASP A 86 -5.71 -9.26 11.04
C ASP A 86 -6.71 -9.26 12.14
N CYS A 87 -7.76 -8.75 12.09
CA CYS A 87 -8.61 -8.63 13.24
C CYS A 87 -8.99 -9.91 13.94
#